data_ec95f157ec2fd7d209c18f4f2173cb8d
#
_entry.id   ec95f157ec2fd7d209c18f4f2173cb8d
#
_cell.length_a   1.000
_cell.length_b   1.000
_cell.length_c   1.000
_cell.angle_alpha   90.00
_cell.angle_beta   90.00
_cell.angle_gamma   90.00
#
_symmetry.space_group_name_H-M   'P 1'
#
loop_
_entity.id
_entity.type
_entity.pdbx_description
1 polymer ?
#
loop_
_entity_poly.entity_id
_entity_poly.type
_entity_poly.pdbx_seq_one_letter_code
_entity_poly.pdbx_strand_id
1 'polypeptide(L)'
;MKSSRLKGETEDLKQKKKYNNKYIKMGKKALLMILDGWGIGDKTKSDVISSTPTPNWDALIANYPNSQLQASRENVGLPDGKMGNSEVGHLNIGAGRIVYQDLVKINRACADGSIMKNPEVISAFEYAKKTGKKVHYMGLTSTGGVHSSFDHLFKLCEIAKEFGVADKTFIHCFMDGRDTDPKSGKGFIEQLTAQAKKTGCTIASIVGRFYAMDRDKRWDRIKAAYDLLVSGSGAPATDMVKAMQ
;
A
#
# COMPACT_ATOMS: atom_id res chain seq x y z
N MET A 1 -10.07 34.60 43.61
CA MET A 1 -9.27 33.61 42.85
C MET A 1 -9.51 33.61 41.32
N LYS A 2 -9.80 34.73 40.68
CA LYS A 2 -10.01 34.82 39.18
C LYS A 2 -8.95 35.68 38.47
N SER A 3 -7.97 36.29 39.19
CA SER A 3 -7.01 37.22 38.56
C SER A 3 -5.66 36.58 38.17
N SER A 4 -5.30 35.40 38.70
CA SER A 4 -4.01 34.76 38.40
C SER A 4 -4.01 33.91 37.12
N ARG A 5 -5.17 33.40 36.68
CA ARG A 5 -5.27 32.58 35.45
C ARG A 5 -5.11 33.40 34.17
N LEU A 6 -5.59 34.65 34.16
CA LEU A 6 -5.50 35.52 32.97
C LEU A 6 -4.10 36.09 32.71
N LYS A 7 -3.23 36.15 33.74
CA LYS A 7 -1.85 36.60 33.54
C LYS A 7 -0.95 35.53 32.93
N GLY A 8 -1.15 34.25 33.25
CA GLY A 8 -0.37 33.16 32.69
C GLY A 8 -0.65 32.93 31.20
N GLU A 9 -1.92 33.05 30.78
CA GLU A 9 -2.28 32.89 29.35
C GLU A 9 -1.73 34.01 28.46
N THR A 10 -1.59 35.25 29.00
CA THR A 10 -1.02 36.35 28.23
C THR A 10 0.51 36.28 28.09
N GLU A 11 1.22 35.67 29.03
CA GLU A 11 2.68 35.45 28.93
C GLU A 11 3.02 34.30 27.97
N ASP A 12 2.26 33.23 27.99
CA ASP A 12 2.43 32.11 27.06
C ASP A 12 2.13 32.52 25.59
N LEU A 13 1.11 33.34 25.39
CA LEU A 13 0.82 33.94 24.07
C LEU A 13 1.89 34.95 23.63
N LYS A 14 2.50 35.68 24.56
CA LYS A 14 3.64 36.59 24.26
C LYS A 14 4.91 35.79 23.94
N GLN A 15 5.17 34.69 24.65
CA GLN A 15 6.28 33.79 24.33
C GLN A 15 6.10 33.10 22.99
N LYS A 16 4.91 32.57 22.69
CA LYS A 16 4.60 31.97 21.36
C LYS A 16 4.74 33.01 20.24
N LYS A 17 4.29 34.24 20.43
CA LYS A 17 4.51 35.31 19.45
C LYS A 17 6.00 35.71 19.35
N LYS A 18 6.78 35.63 20.38
CA LYS A 18 8.23 35.91 20.36
C LYS A 18 9.01 34.81 19.68
N TYR A 19 8.58 33.53 19.83
CA TYR A 19 9.14 32.40 19.11
C TYR A 19 8.78 32.50 17.62
N ASN A 20 7.52 32.73 17.26
CA ASN A 20 7.11 32.91 15.86
C ASN A 20 7.80 34.11 15.19
N ASN A 21 7.99 35.25 15.89
CA ASN A 21 8.69 36.40 15.32
C ASN A 21 10.21 36.18 15.16
N LYS A 22 10.83 35.27 15.92
CA LYS A 22 12.26 34.95 15.78
C LYS A 22 12.54 34.16 14.50
N TYR A 23 11.57 33.40 14.00
CA TYR A 23 11.65 32.67 12.71
C TYR A 23 11.21 33.51 11.50
N ILE A 24 10.39 34.55 11.69
CA ILE A 24 9.88 35.42 10.60
C ILE A 24 10.87 36.53 10.22
N LYS A 25 11.94 36.78 11.00
CA LYS A 25 12.96 37.81 10.73
C LYS A 25 14.17 37.34 9.93
N MET A 26 14.05 36.25 9.17
CA MET A 26 15.08 35.85 8.21
C MET A 26 14.76 36.45 6.83
N GLY A 27 15.17 37.69 6.61
CA GLY A 27 15.20 38.31 5.27
C GLY A 27 16.25 37.70 4.34
N LYS A 28 16.63 36.43 4.59
CA LYS A 28 17.53 35.66 3.73
C LYS A 28 16.69 34.83 2.78
N LYS A 29 16.92 35.03 1.51
CA LYS A 29 16.35 34.17 0.46
C LYS A 29 16.99 32.79 0.54
N ALA A 30 16.21 31.73 0.41
CA ALA A 30 16.68 30.36 0.31
C ALA A 30 16.36 29.83 -1.10
N LEU A 31 17.28 29.05 -1.64
CA LEU A 31 17.10 28.29 -2.90
C LEU A 31 17.20 26.82 -2.56
N LEU A 32 16.14 26.05 -2.82
CA LEU A 32 16.20 24.60 -2.87
C LEU A 32 16.39 24.17 -4.33
N MET A 33 17.52 23.53 -4.63
CA MET A 33 17.79 22.96 -5.93
C MET A 33 17.75 21.45 -5.84
N ILE A 34 16.82 20.80 -6.55
CA ILE A 34 16.67 19.35 -6.60
C ILE A 34 17.26 18.86 -7.91
N LEU A 35 18.33 18.07 -7.81
CA LEU A 35 18.95 17.39 -8.94
C LEU A 35 18.35 15.99 -9.01
N ASP A 36 17.20 15.87 -9.67
CA ASP A 36 16.45 14.60 -9.72
C ASP A 36 17.26 13.54 -10.49
N GLY A 37 17.33 12.33 -9.90
CA GLY A 37 18.17 11.26 -10.41
C GLY A 37 19.66 11.36 -10.05
N TRP A 38 20.11 12.47 -9.45
CA TRP A 38 21.48 12.63 -9.00
C TRP A 38 21.67 11.95 -7.64
N GLY A 39 22.36 10.81 -7.63
CA GLY A 39 22.55 9.99 -6.42
C GLY A 39 23.97 9.45 -6.29
N ILE A 40 24.22 8.79 -5.19
CA ILE A 40 25.48 8.06 -4.95
C ILE A 40 25.27 6.63 -5.47
N GLY A 41 25.94 6.30 -6.55
CA GLY A 41 25.89 5.00 -7.19
C GLY A 41 26.93 4.03 -6.67
N ASP A 42 27.09 2.91 -7.36
CA ASP A 42 27.96 1.81 -7.02
C ASP A 42 29.39 1.91 -7.60
N LYS A 43 29.69 3.00 -8.29
CA LYS A 43 30.96 3.28 -8.98
C LYS A 43 31.30 2.26 -10.08
N THR A 44 30.30 1.57 -10.61
CA THR A 44 30.48 0.70 -11.79
C THR A 44 30.50 1.51 -13.07
N LYS A 45 30.72 0.86 -14.20
CA LYS A 45 30.72 1.49 -15.52
C LYS A 45 29.41 2.23 -15.86
N SER A 46 28.30 1.79 -15.27
CA SER A 46 26.99 2.43 -15.46
C SER A 46 26.76 3.67 -14.59
N ASP A 47 27.59 3.87 -13.56
CA ASP A 47 27.55 5.07 -12.71
C ASP A 47 28.33 6.21 -13.36
N VAL A 48 27.70 6.85 -14.33
CA VAL A 48 28.31 7.95 -15.09
C VAL A 48 28.56 9.20 -14.24
N ILE A 49 27.83 9.40 -13.14
CA ILE A 49 28.03 10.51 -12.21
C ILE A 49 29.40 10.37 -11.53
N SER A 50 29.72 9.18 -11.02
CA SER A 50 31.00 8.94 -10.33
C SER A 50 32.21 8.94 -11.27
N SER A 51 32.00 8.66 -12.55
CA SER A 51 33.07 8.62 -13.57
C SER A 51 33.27 9.93 -14.35
N THR A 52 32.39 10.90 -14.16
CA THR A 52 32.44 12.20 -14.84
C THR A 52 33.00 13.26 -13.89
N PRO A 53 33.98 14.08 -14.30
CA PRO A 53 34.48 15.18 -13.47
C PRO A 53 33.38 16.20 -13.17
N THR A 54 33.13 16.45 -11.87
CA THR A 54 32.13 17.40 -11.39
C THR A 54 32.73 18.43 -10.43
N PRO A 55 33.69 19.28 -10.89
CA PRO A 55 34.52 20.07 -9.99
C PRO A 55 33.77 21.03 -9.08
N ASN A 56 32.67 21.60 -9.54
CA ASN A 56 31.83 22.46 -8.69
C ASN A 56 31.08 21.67 -7.62
N TRP A 57 30.51 20.51 -7.98
CA TRP A 57 29.84 19.61 -7.02
C TRP A 57 30.85 19.06 -6.00
N ASP A 58 32.01 18.61 -6.44
CA ASP A 58 33.08 18.10 -5.58
C ASP A 58 33.53 19.15 -4.57
N ALA A 59 33.70 20.40 -5.02
CA ALA A 59 34.02 21.53 -4.15
C ALA A 59 32.91 21.84 -3.13
N LEU A 60 31.63 21.75 -3.52
CA LEU A 60 30.51 21.94 -2.60
C LEU A 60 30.49 20.87 -1.50
N ILE A 61 30.65 19.60 -1.88
CA ILE A 61 30.67 18.49 -0.92
C ILE A 61 31.86 18.57 0.02
N ALA A 62 33.03 18.99 -0.47
CA ALA A 62 34.23 19.12 0.33
C ALA A 62 34.19 20.28 1.35
N ASN A 63 33.53 21.39 1.02
CA ASN A 63 33.64 22.63 1.78
C ASN A 63 32.38 22.99 2.59
N TYR A 64 31.25 22.32 2.38
CA TYR A 64 29.98 22.66 3.04
C TYR A 64 29.39 21.45 3.74
N PRO A 65 28.57 21.67 4.81
CA PRO A 65 27.86 20.60 5.48
C PRO A 65 27.00 19.80 4.50
N ASN A 66 27.11 18.50 4.56
CA ASN A 66 26.32 17.59 3.71
C ASN A 66 25.84 16.38 4.50
N SER A 67 24.83 15.69 3.98
CA SER A 67 24.30 14.46 4.54
C SER A 67 23.75 13.58 3.43
N GLN A 68 23.57 12.29 3.75
CA GLN A 68 22.99 11.31 2.84
C GLN A 68 21.60 10.93 3.28
N LEU A 69 20.70 10.76 2.31
CA LEU A 69 19.34 10.29 2.51
C LEU A 69 19.14 8.96 1.76
N GLN A 70 18.40 8.06 2.37
CA GLN A 70 17.93 6.87 1.68
C GLN A 70 16.83 7.25 0.70
N ALA A 71 16.96 6.82 -0.57
CA ALA A 71 16.07 7.21 -1.65
C ALA A 71 15.15 6.06 -2.13
N SER A 72 15.01 4.99 -1.35
CA SER A 72 14.23 3.81 -1.75
C SER A 72 13.55 3.13 -0.57
N ARG A 73 12.68 2.17 -0.85
CA ARG A 73 11.99 1.32 0.12
C ARG A 73 11.16 2.14 1.13
N GLU A 74 10.98 1.63 2.33
CA GLU A 74 10.19 2.30 3.38
C GLU A 74 10.73 3.67 3.80
N ASN A 75 12.01 3.95 3.55
CA ASN A 75 12.61 5.25 3.82
C ASN A 75 12.00 6.38 2.98
N VAL A 76 11.32 6.04 1.89
CA VAL A 76 10.55 6.98 1.05
C VAL A 76 9.07 6.62 0.96
N GLY A 77 8.61 5.71 1.82
CA GLY A 77 7.21 5.30 1.90
C GLY A 77 6.78 4.23 0.89
N LEU A 78 7.73 3.58 0.24
CA LEU A 78 7.49 2.46 -0.69
C LEU A 78 7.69 1.10 0.00
N PRO A 79 7.08 0.02 -0.51
CA PRO A 79 7.34 -1.32 -0.02
C PRO A 79 8.82 -1.71 -0.17
N ASP A 80 9.27 -2.65 0.65
CA ASP A 80 10.59 -3.25 0.52
C ASP A 80 10.79 -3.85 -0.87
N GLY A 81 12.04 -3.75 -1.38
CA GLY A 81 12.38 -4.18 -2.73
C GLY A 81 11.97 -3.22 -3.85
N LYS A 82 11.26 -2.13 -3.55
CA LYS A 82 10.93 -1.11 -4.56
C LYS A 82 11.96 0.01 -4.56
N MET A 83 12.39 0.38 -5.78
CA MET A 83 13.25 1.53 -6.01
C MET A 83 12.44 2.82 -5.83
N GLY A 84 13.06 3.88 -5.30
CA GLY A 84 12.48 5.20 -5.25
C GLY A 84 12.22 5.79 -6.65
N ASN A 85 11.37 6.81 -6.67
CA ASN A 85 11.05 7.57 -7.87
C ASN A 85 10.81 9.05 -7.53
N SER A 86 10.74 9.90 -8.55
CA SER A 86 10.52 11.33 -8.37
C SER A 86 9.26 11.67 -7.60
N GLU A 87 8.16 10.96 -7.83
CA GLU A 87 6.87 11.24 -7.20
C GLU A 87 6.97 11.15 -5.67
N VAL A 88 7.43 10.01 -5.16
CA VAL A 88 7.57 9.83 -3.71
C VAL A 88 8.66 10.69 -3.11
N GLY A 89 9.76 10.94 -3.83
CA GLY A 89 10.85 11.81 -3.39
C GLY A 89 10.39 13.24 -3.19
N HIS A 90 9.75 13.83 -4.18
CA HIS A 90 9.20 15.20 -4.10
C HIS A 90 8.09 15.32 -3.06
N LEU A 91 7.23 14.29 -2.94
CA LEU A 91 6.19 14.25 -1.92
C LEU A 91 6.78 14.30 -0.50
N ASN A 92 7.83 13.52 -0.24
CA ASN A 92 8.51 13.51 1.06
C ASN A 92 9.23 14.82 1.36
N ILE A 93 9.91 15.41 0.37
CA ILE A 93 10.54 16.74 0.50
C ILE A 93 9.48 17.79 0.84
N GLY A 94 8.37 17.83 0.10
CA GLY A 94 7.30 18.79 0.33
C GLY A 94 6.59 18.61 1.67
N ALA A 95 6.41 17.37 2.11
CA ALA A 95 5.78 17.05 3.40
C ALA A 95 6.72 17.21 4.61
N GLY A 96 8.04 17.25 4.40
CA GLY A 96 9.05 17.26 5.48
C GLY A 96 9.04 15.98 6.33
N ARG A 97 8.50 14.90 5.83
CA ARG A 97 8.41 13.58 6.49
C ARG A 97 8.20 12.47 5.49
N ILE A 98 8.40 11.23 5.91
CA ILE A 98 8.04 10.07 5.10
C ILE A 98 6.51 10.00 4.93
N VAL A 99 6.05 9.97 3.69
CA VAL A 99 4.65 9.76 3.32
C VAL A 99 4.50 8.33 2.81
N TYR A 100 4.00 7.46 3.68
CA TYR A 100 3.78 6.06 3.31
C TYR A 100 2.70 5.93 2.25
N GLN A 101 2.99 5.17 1.19
CA GLN A 101 2.02 4.74 0.19
C GLN A 101 0.97 3.83 0.83
N ASP A 102 -0.23 3.76 0.24
CA ASP A 102 -1.34 3.00 0.83
C ASP A 102 -1.00 1.52 1.00
N LEU A 103 -0.29 0.93 0.06
CA LEU A 103 0.18 -0.45 0.20
C LEU A 103 1.03 -0.65 1.47
N VAL A 104 1.96 0.27 1.75
CA VAL A 104 2.80 0.19 2.97
C VAL A 104 1.97 0.40 4.23
N LYS A 105 1.01 1.35 4.21
CA LYS A 105 0.10 1.56 5.35
C LYS A 105 -0.69 0.30 5.67
N ILE A 106 -1.25 -0.36 4.64
CA ILE A 106 -2.03 -1.58 4.81
C ILE A 106 -1.13 -2.73 5.25
N ASN A 107 0.06 -2.90 4.65
CA ASN A 107 1.04 -3.90 5.08
C ASN A 107 1.35 -3.79 6.58
N ARG A 108 1.64 -2.57 7.05
CA ARG A 108 1.89 -2.29 8.46
C ARG A 108 0.69 -2.60 9.34
N ALA A 109 -0.51 -2.15 8.92
CA ALA A 109 -1.74 -2.42 9.65
C ALA A 109 -2.09 -3.91 9.71
N CYS A 110 -1.73 -4.69 8.69
CA CYS A 110 -1.85 -6.14 8.72
C CYS A 110 -0.82 -6.78 9.66
N ALA A 111 0.43 -6.30 9.64
CA ALA A 111 1.52 -6.85 10.44
C ALA A 111 1.34 -6.59 11.95
N ASP A 112 0.96 -5.37 12.33
CA ASP A 112 0.75 -4.98 13.73
C ASP A 112 -0.68 -5.28 14.25
N GLY A 113 -1.56 -5.78 13.37
CA GLY A 113 -2.94 -6.10 13.69
C GLY A 113 -3.88 -4.89 13.83
N SER A 114 -3.41 -3.67 13.60
CA SER A 114 -4.24 -2.45 13.73
C SER A 114 -5.37 -2.39 12.72
N ILE A 115 -5.28 -3.12 11.60
CA ILE A 115 -6.38 -3.27 10.63
C ILE A 115 -7.66 -3.82 11.27
N MET A 116 -7.54 -4.65 12.31
CA MET A 116 -8.68 -5.18 13.07
C MET A 116 -9.41 -4.11 13.90
N LYS A 117 -8.77 -2.96 14.12
CA LYS A 117 -9.35 -1.80 14.82
C LYS A 117 -9.92 -0.77 13.86
N ASN A 118 -9.81 -1.00 12.55
CA ASN A 118 -10.38 -0.11 11.54
C ASN A 118 -11.92 -0.16 11.62
N PRO A 119 -12.61 0.97 11.85
CA PRO A 119 -14.05 1.00 12.06
C PRO A 119 -14.85 0.48 10.85
N GLU A 120 -14.37 0.71 9.63
CA GLU A 120 -15.04 0.25 8.42
C GLU A 120 -14.97 -1.28 8.28
N VAL A 121 -13.80 -1.85 8.60
CA VAL A 121 -13.61 -3.31 8.62
C VAL A 121 -14.51 -3.93 9.68
N ILE A 122 -14.51 -3.38 10.90
CA ILE A 122 -15.36 -3.85 12.01
C ILE A 122 -16.83 -3.78 11.60
N SER A 123 -17.29 -2.65 11.08
CA SER A 123 -18.70 -2.43 10.73
C SER A 123 -19.21 -3.44 9.70
N ALA A 124 -18.39 -3.80 8.71
CA ALA A 124 -18.74 -4.78 7.69
C ALA A 124 -18.94 -6.18 8.30
N PHE A 125 -18.04 -6.61 9.18
CA PHE A 125 -18.14 -7.91 9.83
C PHE A 125 -19.29 -7.97 10.87
N GLU A 126 -19.47 -6.91 11.65
CA GLU A 126 -20.58 -6.80 12.59
C GLU A 126 -21.93 -6.80 11.87
N TYR A 127 -22.03 -6.09 10.73
CA TYR A 127 -23.22 -6.13 9.90
C TYR A 127 -23.53 -7.55 9.43
N ALA A 128 -22.53 -8.27 8.90
CA ALA A 128 -22.69 -9.65 8.46
C ALA A 128 -23.12 -10.56 9.62
N LYS A 129 -22.50 -10.43 10.78
CA LYS A 129 -22.82 -11.17 11.99
C LYS A 129 -24.25 -10.92 12.48
N LYS A 130 -24.63 -9.64 12.57
CA LYS A 130 -25.96 -9.21 13.06
C LYS A 130 -27.09 -9.60 12.12
N THR A 131 -26.88 -9.51 10.82
CA THR A 131 -27.91 -9.74 9.80
C THR A 131 -27.91 -11.15 9.23
N GLY A 132 -26.90 -11.96 9.53
CA GLY A 132 -26.71 -13.28 8.93
C GLY A 132 -26.30 -13.24 7.46
N LYS A 133 -25.95 -12.07 6.93
CA LYS A 133 -25.55 -11.88 5.51
C LYS A 133 -24.15 -12.39 5.24
N LYS A 134 -23.85 -12.59 3.95
CA LYS A 134 -22.55 -13.04 3.47
C LYS A 134 -21.58 -11.88 3.32
N VAL A 135 -20.30 -12.18 3.51
CA VAL A 135 -19.18 -11.30 3.17
C VAL A 135 -18.53 -11.82 1.90
N HIS A 136 -18.25 -10.94 0.94
CA HIS A 136 -17.62 -11.30 -0.30
C HIS A 136 -16.33 -10.50 -0.48
N TYR A 137 -15.21 -11.23 -0.61
CA TYR A 137 -13.92 -10.65 -1.02
C TYR A 137 -13.73 -10.85 -2.51
N MET A 138 -13.34 -9.85 -3.23
CA MET A 138 -13.01 -9.95 -4.64
C MET A 138 -11.75 -9.14 -4.98
N GLY A 139 -10.90 -9.69 -5.82
CA GLY A 139 -9.68 -9.03 -6.23
C GLY A 139 -8.65 -9.99 -6.80
N LEU A 140 -7.50 -9.43 -7.19
CA LEU A 140 -6.38 -10.23 -7.68
C LEU A 140 -5.84 -11.14 -6.58
N THR A 141 -5.69 -12.42 -6.93
CA THR A 141 -5.21 -13.47 -6.05
C THR A 141 -3.78 -13.82 -6.47
N SER A 142 -2.84 -12.96 -6.11
CA SER A 142 -1.43 -13.11 -6.47
C SER A 142 -0.50 -12.35 -5.50
N THR A 143 0.79 -12.56 -5.66
CA THR A 143 1.86 -11.85 -4.92
C THR A 143 2.35 -10.58 -5.64
N GLY A 144 1.73 -10.18 -6.75
CA GLY A 144 2.19 -9.05 -7.57
C GLY A 144 2.22 -7.71 -6.85
N GLY A 145 1.28 -7.48 -5.92
CA GLY A 145 1.28 -6.30 -5.05
C GLY A 145 0.93 -4.97 -5.75
N VAL A 146 0.51 -5.01 -7.01
CA VAL A 146 0.17 -3.80 -7.78
C VAL A 146 -1.25 -3.33 -7.48
N HIS A 147 -2.23 -4.24 -7.53
CA HIS A 147 -3.65 -3.94 -7.31
C HIS A 147 -4.20 -4.59 -6.05
N SER A 148 -3.58 -5.65 -5.57
CA SER A 148 -3.92 -6.34 -4.32
C SER A 148 -2.70 -7.07 -3.78
N SER A 149 -2.77 -7.52 -2.53
CA SER A 149 -1.74 -8.33 -1.90
C SER A 149 -2.35 -9.60 -1.31
N PHE A 150 -1.66 -10.70 -1.50
CA PHE A 150 -2.06 -11.99 -0.95
C PHE A 150 -2.09 -11.98 0.59
N ASP A 151 -1.11 -11.30 1.20
CA ASP A 151 -1.02 -11.16 2.66
C ASP A 151 -2.23 -10.40 3.23
N HIS A 152 -2.72 -9.39 2.50
CA HIS A 152 -3.94 -8.66 2.89
C HIS A 152 -5.16 -9.57 2.86
N LEU A 153 -5.31 -10.37 1.80
CA LEU A 153 -6.41 -11.34 1.69
C LEU A 153 -6.35 -12.37 2.83
N PHE A 154 -5.17 -12.89 3.14
CA PHE A 154 -4.98 -13.84 4.23
C PHE A 154 -5.35 -13.22 5.58
N LYS A 155 -4.93 -11.98 5.81
CA LYS A 155 -5.30 -11.25 7.03
C LYS A 155 -6.80 -11.03 7.14
N LEU A 156 -7.47 -10.67 6.05
CA LEU A 156 -8.93 -10.52 6.02
C LEU A 156 -9.65 -11.84 6.34
N CYS A 157 -9.13 -12.98 5.86
CA CYS A 157 -9.67 -14.30 6.21
C CYS A 157 -9.48 -14.62 7.71
N GLU A 158 -8.34 -14.24 8.29
CA GLU A 158 -8.09 -14.38 9.73
C GLU A 158 -9.08 -13.53 10.55
N ILE A 159 -9.30 -12.29 10.15
CA ILE A 159 -10.25 -11.37 10.77
C ILE A 159 -11.68 -11.95 10.69
N ALA A 160 -12.10 -12.47 9.54
CA ALA A 160 -13.40 -13.10 9.39
C ALA A 160 -13.60 -14.27 10.38
N LYS A 161 -12.55 -15.05 10.62
CA LYS A 161 -12.56 -16.13 11.61
C LYS A 161 -12.70 -15.57 13.03
N GLU A 162 -11.94 -14.54 13.38
CA GLU A 162 -11.99 -13.93 14.73
C GLU A 162 -13.35 -13.30 15.02
N PHE A 163 -14.00 -12.69 14.01
CA PHE A 163 -15.37 -12.17 14.13
C PHE A 163 -16.45 -13.27 14.12
N GLY A 164 -16.08 -14.52 13.82
CA GLY A 164 -17.02 -15.66 13.77
C GLY A 164 -17.96 -15.62 12.57
N VAL A 165 -17.49 -15.09 11.42
CA VAL A 165 -18.25 -15.01 10.16
C VAL A 165 -17.53 -15.68 8.99
N ALA A 166 -16.50 -16.48 9.26
CA ALA A 166 -15.70 -17.12 8.22
C ALA A 166 -16.54 -18.10 7.36
N ASP A 167 -17.47 -18.82 7.97
CA ASP A 167 -18.42 -19.71 7.29
C ASP A 167 -19.37 -18.98 6.31
N LYS A 168 -19.50 -17.68 6.46
CA LYS A 168 -20.29 -16.78 5.60
C LYS A 168 -19.41 -15.91 4.70
N THR A 169 -18.09 -16.12 4.69
CA THR A 169 -17.14 -15.35 3.93
C THR A 169 -16.71 -16.11 2.66
N PHE A 170 -16.93 -15.46 1.52
CA PHE A 170 -16.74 -16.04 0.19
C PHE A 170 -15.69 -15.22 -0.58
N ILE A 171 -14.76 -15.93 -1.24
CA ILE A 171 -13.64 -15.32 -1.95
C ILE A 171 -13.84 -15.53 -3.45
N HIS A 172 -13.83 -14.44 -4.20
CA HIS A 172 -13.89 -14.42 -5.66
C HIS A 172 -12.50 -14.07 -6.20
N CYS A 173 -11.80 -15.09 -6.70
CA CYS A 173 -10.41 -14.97 -7.11
C CYS A 173 -10.32 -14.43 -8.54
N PHE A 174 -9.67 -13.29 -8.71
CA PHE A 174 -9.25 -12.81 -10.03
C PHE A 174 -7.81 -13.26 -10.25
N MET A 175 -7.59 -14.12 -11.25
CA MET A 175 -6.28 -14.66 -11.53
C MET A 175 -5.43 -13.65 -12.29
N ASP A 176 -4.16 -13.54 -11.89
CA ASP A 176 -3.21 -12.57 -12.44
C ASP A 176 -2.63 -13.09 -13.79
N GLY A 177 -1.33 -13.19 -13.91
CA GLY A 177 -0.63 -13.58 -15.13
C GLY A 177 -0.12 -12.39 -15.94
N ARG A 178 -0.23 -11.16 -15.37
CA ARG A 178 0.33 -9.94 -15.93
C ARG A 178 1.39 -9.33 -15.01
N ASP A 179 1.07 -9.22 -13.72
CA ASP A 179 1.99 -8.70 -12.69
C ASP A 179 2.77 -9.85 -12.04
N THR A 180 2.41 -11.08 -12.36
CA THR A 180 3.08 -12.33 -11.98
C THR A 180 3.17 -13.27 -13.20
N ASP A 181 3.97 -14.33 -13.08
CA ASP A 181 4.10 -15.34 -14.15
C ASP A 181 2.72 -15.92 -14.55
N PRO A 182 2.39 -16.00 -15.84
CA PRO A 182 1.11 -16.52 -16.32
C PRO A 182 0.75 -17.93 -15.84
N LYS A 183 1.74 -18.75 -15.51
CA LYS A 183 1.55 -20.13 -15.04
C LYS A 183 1.53 -20.27 -13.52
N SER A 184 1.68 -19.15 -12.75
CA SER A 184 1.74 -19.18 -11.29
C SER A 184 0.38 -19.36 -10.60
N GLY A 185 -0.72 -19.21 -11.33
CA GLY A 185 -2.08 -19.20 -10.78
C GLY A 185 -2.45 -20.43 -9.94
N LYS A 186 -2.06 -21.63 -10.39
CA LYS A 186 -2.30 -22.87 -9.65
C LYS A 186 -1.70 -22.80 -8.24
N GLY A 187 -0.45 -22.37 -8.12
CA GLY A 187 0.23 -22.25 -6.83
C GLY A 187 -0.43 -21.23 -5.88
N PHE A 188 -1.01 -20.18 -6.43
CA PHE A 188 -1.77 -19.22 -5.62
C PHE A 188 -3.08 -19.83 -5.11
N ILE A 189 -3.80 -20.58 -5.92
CA ILE A 189 -5.03 -21.27 -5.48
C ILE A 189 -4.72 -22.36 -4.47
N GLU A 190 -3.60 -23.07 -4.58
CA GLU A 190 -3.15 -24.05 -3.57
C GLU A 190 -2.93 -23.36 -2.21
N GLN A 191 -2.21 -22.26 -2.17
CA GLN A 191 -1.96 -21.48 -0.96
C GLN A 191 -3.26 -20.93 -0.36
N LEU A 192 -4.13 -20.35 -1.20
CA LEU A 192 -5.41 -19.84 -0.73
C LEU A 192 -6.34 -20.94 -0.21
N THR A 193 -6.34 -22.12 -0.85
CA THR A 193 -7.11 -23.28 -0.39
C THR A 193 -6.65 -23.73 1.02
N ALA A 194 -5.35 -23.72 1.26
CA ALA A 194 -4.81 -24.02 2.60
C ALA A 194 -5.24 -22.98 3.64
N GLN A 195 -5.18 -21.70 3.30
CA GLN A 195 -5.63 -20.61 4.17
C GLN A 195 -7.14 -20.65 4.41
N ALA A 196 -7.93 -20.91 3.38
CA ALA A 196 -9.38 -21.06 3.50
C ALA A 196 -9.77 -22.21 4.44
N LYS A 197 -9.11 -23.36 4.34
CA LYS A 197 -9.28 -24.47 5.29
C LYS A 197 -8.94 -24.08 6.73
N LYS A 198 -7.84 -23.32 6.93
CA LYS A 198 -7.39 -22.87 8.26
C LYS A 198 -8.38 -21.88 8.89
N THR A 199 -8.99 -21.04 8.09
CA THR A 199 -9.86 -19.95 8.58
C THR A 199 -11.34 -20.30 8.57
N GLY A 200 -11.79 -21.17 7.67
CA GLY A 200 -13.19 -21.52 7.45
C GLY A 200 -13.87 -20.72 6.34
N CYS A 201 -13.11 -19.87 5.61
CA CYS A 201 -13.62 -19.15 4.45
C CYS A 201 -13.78 -20.08 3.24
N THR A 202 -14.58 -19.68 2.24
CA THR A 202 -14.86 -20.48 1.05
C THR A 202 -14.39 -19.76 -0.22
N ILE A 203 -13.65 -20.44 -1.09
CA ILE A 203 -13.39 -19.95 -2.45
C ILE A 203 -14.67 -20.19 -3.27
N ALA A 204 -15.31 -19.12 -3.72
CA ALA A 204 -16.60 -19.17 -4.39
C ALA A 204 -16.52 -19.13 -5.92
N SER A 205 -15.54 -18.43 -6.47
CA SER A 205 -15.34 -18.38 -7.91
C SER A 205 -13.89 -18.03 -8.28
N ILE A 206 -13.51 -18.44 -9.49
CA ILE A 206 -12.21 -18.12 -10.09
C ILE A 206 -12.48 -17.58 -11.50
N VAL A 207 -11.86 -16.43 -11.82
CA VAL A 207 -11.93 -15.81 -13.14
C VAL A 207 -10.62 -15.09 -13.45
N GLY A 208 -10.18 -15.12 -14.70
CA GLY A 208 -8.97 -14.39 -15.10
C GLY A 208 -9.18 -12.88 -15.11
N ARG A 209 -8.16 -12.11 -14.74
CA ARG A 209 -8.18 -10.64 -14.84
C ARG A 209 -8.45 -10.13 -16.26
N PHE A 210 -8.16 -10.93 -17.27
CA PHE A 210 -8.48 -10.62 -18.65
C PHE A 210 -9.98 -10.34 -18.84
N TYR A 211 -10.83 -11.00 -18.08
CA TYR A 211 -12.27 -10.79 -18.06
C TYR A 211 -12.69 -9.79 -16.97
N ALA A 212 -12.30 -10.03 -15.73
CA ALA A 212 -12.78 -9.27 -14.57
C ALA A 212 -12.21 -7.85 -14.47
N MET A 213 -11.08 -7.58 -15.11
CA MET A 213 -10.38 -6.30 -15.02
C MET A 213 -10.08 -5.70 -16.40
N ASP A 214 -10.92 -5.99 -17.41
CA ASP A 214 -10.80 -5.37 -18.71
C ASP A 214 -10.98 -3.85 -18.60
N ARG A 215 -10.12 -3.10 -19.25
CA ARG A 215 -10.15 -1.63 -19.36
C ARG A 215 -10.08 -1.14 -20.80
N ASP A 216 -10.26 -2.07 -21.76
CA ASP A 216 -10.25 -1.80 -23.21
C ASP A 216 -11.65 -1.68 -23.78
N LYS A 217 -12.67 -1.53 -22.89
CA LYS A 217 -14.10 -1.43 -23.25
C LYS A 217 -14.62 -2.69 -23.97
N ARG A 218 -14.04 -3.84 -23.66
CA ARG A 218 -14.49 -5.14 -24.18
C ARG A 218 -15.60 -5.69 -23.27
N TRP A 219 -16.81 -5.22 -23.53
CA TRP A 219 -17.99 -5.52 -22.71
C TRP A 219 -18.33 -7.01 -22.69
N ASP A 220 -18.00 -7.76 -23.76
CA ASP A 220 -18.09 -9.21 -23.82
C ASP A 220 -17.27 -9.89 -22.71
N ARG A 221 -16.06 -9.41 -22.44
CA ARG A 221 -15.20 -9.92 -21.37
C ARG A 221 -15.77 -9.59 -20.00
N ILE A 222 -16.09 -8.32 -19.77
CA ILE A 222 -16.67 -7.86 -18.49
C ILE A 222 -17.97 -8.61 -18.19
N LYS A 223 -18.81 -8.82 -19.20
CA LYS A 223 -20.06 -9.56 -19.03
C LYS A 223 -19.85 -10.98 -18.52
N ALA A 224 -18.85 -11.71 -19.02
CA ALA A 224 -18.55 -13.05 -18.54
C ALA A 224 -18.19 -13.08 -17.05
N ALA A 225 -17.36 -12.14 -16.58
CA ALA A 225 -17.02 -12.01 -15.16
C ALA A 225 -18.22 -11.54 -14.32
N TYR A 226 -19.01 -10.61 -14.84
CA TYR A 226 -20.22 -10.13 -14.17
C TYR A 226 -21.25 -11.25 -14.00
N ASP A 227 -21.54 -12.01 -15.04
CA ASP A 227 -22.50 -13.12 -15.00
C ASP A 227 -22.04 -14.22 -14.01
N LEU A 228 -20.74 -14.49 -13.95
CA LEU A 228 -20.18 -15.39 -12.94
C LEU A 228 -20.44 -14.88 -11.51
N LEU A 229 -20.18 -13.62 -11.24
CA LEU A 229 -20.29 -13.05 -9.90
C LEU A 229 -21.75 -12.86 -9.46
N VAL A 230 -22.63 -12.46 -10.36
CA VAL A 230 -24.03 -12.08 -10.05
C VAL A 230 -24.99 -13.25 -10.19
N SER A 231 -24.79 -14.07 -11.23
CA SER A 231 -25.70 -15.17 -11.57
C SER A 231 -25.11 -16.56 -11.34
N GLY A 232 -23.84 -16.67 -10.96
CA GLY A 232 -23.15 -17.95 -10.83
C GLY A 232 -22.91 -18.66 -12.16
N SER A 233 -22.96 -17.94 -13.27
CA SER A 233 -22.77 -18.51 -14.61
C SER A 233 -21.31 -18.86 -14.86
N GLY A 234 -20.97 -20.15 -14.78
CA GLY A 234 -19.61 -20.64 -14.99
C GLY A 234 -19.56 -22.18 -14.94
N ALA A 235 -18.40 -22.73 -15.24
CA ALA A 235 -18.18 -24.17 -15.08
C ALA A 235 -18.13 -24.53 -13.60
N PRO A 236 -18.95 -25.47 -13.11
CA PRO A 236 -18.91 -25.89 -11.71
C PRO A 236 -17.60 -26.66 -11.45
N ALA A 237 -16.98 -26.40 -10.29
CA ALA A 237 -15.79 -27.08 -9.84
C ALA A 237 -15.88 -27.43 -8.36
N THR A 238 -15.55 -28.66 -8.02
CA THR A 238 -15.44 -29.14 -6.64
C THR A 238 -14.02 -29.07 -6.11
N ASP A 239 -13.04 -29.05 -7.00
CA ASP A 239 -11.62 -28.92 -6.69
C ASP A 239 -11.05 -27.71 -7.45
N MET A 240 -10.80 -26.63 -6.73
CA MET A 240 -10.34 -25.38 -7.30
C MET A 240 -8.92 -25.47 -7.86
N VAL A 241 -8.08 -26.34 -7.30
CA VAL A 241 -6.71 -26.55 -7.78
C VAL A 241 -6.71 -27.29 -9.13
N LYS A 242 -7.59 -28.31 -9.27
CA LYS A 242 -7.76 -29.01 -10.54
C LYS A 242 -8.39 -28.14 -11.62
N ALA A 243 -9.27 -27.25 -11.24
CA ALA A 243 -9.89 -26.30 -12.17
C ALA A 243 -8.89 -25.30 -12.79
N MET A 244 -7.67 -25.22 -12.24
CA MET A 244 -6.56 -24.39 -12.73
C MET A 244 -5.57 -25.14 -13.65
N GLN A 245 -5.86 -26.37 -14.03
CA GLN A 245 -5.08 -27.16 -14.99
C GLN A 245 -5.62 -26.98 -16.40
#